data_c9eb4c307573675009831080b64f865c
#
_entry.id   c9eb4c307573675009831080b64f865c
#
_cell.length_a   1.000
_cell.length_b   1.000
_cell.length_c   1.000
_cell.angle_alpha   90.00
_cell.angle_beta   90.00
_cell.angle_gamma   90.00
#
_symmetry.space_group_name_H-M   'P 1'
#
loop_
_entity.id
_entity.type
_entity.pdbx_description
1 polymer ?
#
loop_
_entity_poly.entity_id
_entity_poly.type
_entity_poly.pdbx_seq_one_letter_code
_entity_poly.pdbx_strand_id
1 'polypeptide(L)'
;ILLIALIISSSGMYLVEKDFQPEKFGSIPHAMWWAIATVTSVGYGDVTPVTNAGKIFGSIIMILGILTIALPSGILAAAFTDFTRRNQKKYEDKLKKMLEDNIIDDEERRELNKLSESLNLSEEDIVSIEETNKVKEKG
;
A
#
# COMPACT_ATOMS: atom_id res chain seq x y z
N ILE A 1 -7.74 -6.46 -11.56
CA ILE A 1 -8.82 -6.05 -10.63
C ILE A 1 -9.39 -4.69 -11.07
N LEU A 2 -8.59 -3.63 -11.18
CA LEU A 2 -9.06 -2.28 -11.55
C LEU A 2 -9.82 -2.26 -12.89
N LEU A 3 -9.29 -2.89 -13.94
CA LEU A 3 -9.94 -2.95 -15.25
C LEU A 3 -11.33 -3.62 -15.19
N ILE A 4 -11.44 -4.70 -14.44
CA ILE A 4 -12.72 -5.40 -14.23
C ILE A 4 -13.71 -4.49 -13.49
N ALA A 5 -13.26 -3.80 -12.44
CA ALA A 5 -14.08 -2.84 -11.71
C ALA A 5 -14.58 -1.71 -12.62
N LEU A 6 -13.75 -1.18 -13.51
CA LEU A 6 -14.11 -0.15 -14.47
C LEU A 6 -15.16 -0.64 -15.47
N ILE A 7 -15.00 -1.86 -16.01
CA ILE A 7 -15.96 -2.45 -16.95
C ILE A 7 -17.31 -2.65 -16.28
N ILE A 8 -17.34 -3.21 -15.07
CA ILE A 8 -18.57 -3.44 -14.31
C ILE A 8 -19.24 -2.11 -13.97
N SER A 9 -18.47 -1.14 -13.47
CA SER A 9 -19.00 0.18 -13.08
C SER A 9 -19.58 0.95 -14.27
N SER A 10 -18.87 0.97 -15.41
CA SER A 10 -19.34 1.66 -16.62
C SER A 10 -20.53 0.96 -17.24
N SER A 11 -20.53 -0.36 -17.31
CA SER A 11 -21.66 -1.12 -17.86
C SER A 11 -22.91 -0.97 -16.99
N GLY A 12 -22.76 -1.05 -15.67
CA GLY A 12 -23.87 -0.88 -14.74
C GLY A 12 -24.47 0.53 -14.81
N MET A 13 -23.62 1.56 -14.81
CA MET A 13 -24.11 2.96 -14.89
C MET A 13 -24.75 3.24 -16.26
N TYR A 14 -24.17 2.74 -17.35
CA TYR A 14 -24.78 2.80 -18.67
C TYR A 14 -26.21 2.23 -18.65
N LEU A 15 -26.42 1.04 -18.10
CA LEU A 15 -27.75 0.40 -18.06
C LEU A 15 -28.77 1.21 -17.28
N VAL A 16 -28.35 1.90 -16.22
CA VAL A 16 -29.25 2.64 -15.33
C VAL A 16 -29.56 4.06 -15.83
N GLU A 17 -28.59 4.73 -16.48
CA GLU A 17 -28.71 6.15 -16.84
C GLU A 17 -28.90 6.42 -18.33
N LYS A 18 -28.67 5.47 -19.23
CA LYS A 18 -28.72 5.69 -20.69
C LYS A 18 -30.01 6.32 -21.21
N ASP A 19 -31.15 5.96 -20.62
CA ASP A 19 -32.45 6.44 -21.05
C ASP A 19 -32.77 7.84 -20.50
N PHE A 20 -32.10 8.25 -19.43
CA PHE A 20 -32.28 9.55 -18.77
C PHE A 20 -31.22 10.57 -19.19
N GLN A 21 -29.99 10.11 -19.48
CA GLN A 21 -28.87 10.96 -19.87
C GLN A 21 -28.10 10.34 -21.07
N PRO A 22 -28.73 10.20 -22.25
CA PRO A 22 -28.11 9.56 -23.40
C PRO A 22 -26.83 10.27 -23.88
N GLU A 23 -26.69 11.57 -23.66
CA GLU A 23 -25.50 12.35 -24.02
C GLU A 23 -24.30 11.99 -23.15
N LYS A 24 -24.52 11.65 -21.88
CA LYS A 24 -23.48 11.38 -20.89
C LYS A 24 -23.23 9.88 -20.70
N PHE A 25 -24.28 9.07 -20.77
CA PHE A 25 -24.25 7.64 -20.53
C PHE A 25 -24.78 6.80 -21.69
N GLY A 26 -24.84 7.36 -22.91
CA GLY A 26 -25.42 6.69 -24.09
C GLY A 26 -24.61 5.53 -24.64
N SER A 27 -23.41 5.27 -24.11
CA SER A 27 -22.58 4.10 -24.43
C SER A 27 -21.69 3.73 -23.26
N ILE A 28 -21.21 2.47 -23.24
CA ILE A 28 -20.25 2.02 -22.23
C ILE A 28 -18.96 2.88 -22.23
N PRO A 29 -18.37 3.26 -23.37
CA PRO A 29 -17.22 4.18 -23.38
C PRO A 29 -17.53 5.56 -22.77
N HIS A 30 -18.72 6.14 -22.98
CA HIS A 30 -19.12 7.38 -22.31
C HIS A 30 -19.22 7.20 -20.80
N ALA A 31 -19.87 6.13 -20.33
CA ALA A 31 -19.96 5.79 -18.92
C ALA A 31 -18.59 5.47 -18.29
N MET A 32 -17.61 5.02 -19.08
CA MET A 32 -16.25 4.71 -18.64
C MET A 32 -15.53 5.94 -18.10
N TRP A 33 -15.76 7.13 -18.69
CA TRP A 33 -15.23 8.39 -18.18
C TRP A 33 -15.65 8.64 -16.73
N TRP A 34 -16.96 8.52 -16.48
CA TRP A 34 -17.49 8.62 -15.13
C TRP A 34 -16.91 7.55 -14.21
N ALA A 35 -16.84 6.30 -14.67
CA ALA A 35 -16.33 5.19 -13.87
C ALA A 35 -14.87 5.40 -13.46
N ILE A 36 -14.01 5.86 -14.38
CA ILE A 36 -12.61 6.15 -14.08
C ILE A 36 -12.53 7.27 -13.03
N ALA A 37 -13.18 8.41 -13.26
CA ALA A 37 -13.14 9.54 -12.34
C ALA A 37 -13.65 9.17 -10.94
N THR A 38 -14.65 8.29 -10.86
CA THR A 38 -15.28 7.85 -9.61
C THR A 38 -14.44 6.82 -8.88
N VAL A 39 -14.00 5.75 -9.55
CA VAL A 39 -13.20 4.66 -8.94
C VAL A 39 -11.82 5.15 -8.49
N THR A 40 -11.22 6.10 -9.23
CA THR A 40 -9.93 6.72 -8.84
C THR A 40 -10.08 7.84 -7.81
N SER A 41 -11.31 8.15 -7.38
CA SER A 41 -11.62 9.22 -6.43
C SER A 41 -11.25 10.64 -6.91
N VAL A 42 -11.07 10.84 -8.21
CA VAL A 42 -10.81 12.17 -8.81
C VAL A 42 -12.10 13.01 -8.79
N GLY A 43 -13.24 12.43 -9.22
CA GLY A 43 -14.57 12.99 -9.08
C GLY A 43 -14.74 14.39 -9.66
N TYR A 44 -14.49 14.59 -10.95
CA TYR A 44 -14.65 15.91 -11.61
C TYR A 44 -16.05 16.52 -11.48
N GLY A 45 -17.10 15.68 -11.35
CA GLY A 45 -18.47 16.13 -11.19
C GLY A 45 -19.16 16.62 -12.48
N ASP A 46 -18.49 16.53 -13.62
CA ASP A 46 -19.00 16.89 -14.95
C ASP A 46 -20.02 15.87 -15.48
N VAL A 47 -19.85 14.61 -15.11
CA VAL A 47 -20.75 13.49 -15.40
C VAL A 47 -21.16 12.83 -14.10
N THR A 48 -22.46 12.90 -13.76
CA THR A 48 -23.00 12.32 -12.51
C THR A 48 -24.35 11.68 -12.76
N PRO A 49 -24.73 10.61 -12.04
CA PRO A 49 -26.05 9.99 -12.17
C PRO A 49 -27.15 10.91 -11.64
N VAL A 50 -28.29 10.97 -12.34
CA VAL A 50 -29.47 11.76 -11.93
C VAL A 50 -30.57 10.90 -11.33
N THR A 51 -30.66 9.63 -11.73
CA THR A 51 -31.66 8.71 -11.19
C THR A 51 -31.34 8.27 -9.78
N ASN A 52 -32.36 7.91 -9.00
CA ASN A 52 -32.15 7.36 -7.66
C ASN A 52 -31.39 6.02 -7.71
N ALA A 53 -31.67 5.17 -8.70
CA ALA A 53 -30.98 3.92 -8.90
C ALA A 53 -29.49 4.15 -9.24
N GLY A 54 -29.19 5.11 -10.13
CA GLY A 54 -27.83 5.51 -10.49
C GLY A 54 -27.06 6.10 -9.30
N LYS A 55 -27.71 6.89 -8.45
CA LYS A 55 -27.10 7.42 -7.22
C LYS A 55 -26.77 6.33 -6.21
N ILE A 56 -27.66 5.36 -6.00
CA ILE A 56 -27.42 4.21 -5.12
C ILE A 56 -26.27 3.36 -5.68
N PHE A 57 -26.34 3.00 -6.97
CA PHE A 57 -25.28 2.24 -7.64
C PHE A 57 -23.94 2.98 -7.57
N GLY A 58 -23.94 4.27 -7.87
CA GLY A 58 -22.74 5.12 -7.79
C GLY A 58 -22.12 5.17 -6.40
N SER A 59 -22.97 5.25 -5.35
CA SER A 59 -22.49 5.23 -3.96
C SER A 59 -21.77 3.93 -3.62
N ILE A 60 -22.27 2.79 -4.08
CA ILE A 60 -21.62 1.49 -3.91
C ILE A 60 -20.28 1.47 -4.64
N ILE A 61 -20.25 1.96 -5.89
CA ILE A 61 -19.02 2.03 -6.69
C ILE A 61 -17.96 2.94 -6.05
N MET A 62 -18.37 4.07 -5.46
CA MET A 62 -17.44 4.97 -4.74
C MET A 62 -16.76 4.26 -3.56
N ILE A 63 -17.52 3.53 -2.75
CA ILE A 63 -16.97 2.75 -1.63
C ILE A 63 -16.00 1.66 -2.15
N LEU A 64 -16.41 0.91 -3.17
CA LEU A 64 -15.57 -0.12 -3.78
C LEU A 64 -14.32 0.46 -4.44
N GLY A 65 -14.42 1.66 -5.03
CA GLY A 65 -13.29 2.38 -5.62
C GLY A 65 -12.21 2.68 -4.58
N ILE A 66 -12.59 3.23 -3.43
CA ILE A 66 -11.67 3.50 -2.31
C ILE A 66 -10.98 2.20 -1.86
N LEU A 67 -11.74 1.12 -1.66
CA LEU A 67 -11.20 -0.17 -1.25
C LEU A 67 -10.23 -0.75 -2.28
N THR A 68 -10.50 -0.59 -3.57
CA THR A 68 -9.67 -1.10 -4.67
C THR A 68 -8.27 -0.48 -4.67
N ILE A 69 -8.13 0.77 -4.22
CA ILE A 69 -6.84 1.48 -4.12
C ILE A 69 -6.19 1.27 -2.75
N ALA A 70 -6.99 1.35 -1.68
CA ALA A 70 -6.48 1.29 -0.31
C ALA A 70 -5.91 -0.09 0.06
N LEU A 71 -6.56 -1.19 -0.35
CA LEU A 71 -6.12 -2.54 0.00
C LEU A 71 -4.72 -2.90 -0.55
N PRO A 72 -4.42 -2.72 -1.86
CA PRO A 72 -3.07 -2.99 -2.37
C PRO A 72 -2.01 -2.11 -1.72
N SER A 73 -2.31 -0.84 -1.47
CA SER A 73 -1.40 0.10 -0.82
C SER A 73 -1.08 -0.33 0.62
N GLY A 74 -2.10 -0.76 1.37
CA GLY A 74 -1.94 -1.28 2.72
C GLY A 74 -1.13 -2.59 2.76
N ILE A 75 -1.37 -3.51 1.83
CA ILE A 75 -0.62 -4.76 1.73
C ILE A 75 0.85 -4.48 1.39
N LEU A 76 1.12 -3.56 0.46
CA LEU A 76 2.48 -3.18 0.10
C LEU A 76 3.22 -2.54 1.28
N ALA A 77 2.58 -1.63 2.00
CA ALA A 77 3.15 -1.01 3.19
C ALA A 77 3.46 -2.05 4.29
N ALA A 78 2.53 -2.98 4.54
CA ALA A 78 2.73 -4.06 5.50
C ALA A 78 3.88 -4.98 5.09
N ALA A 79 3.97 -5.37 3.82
CA ALA A 79 5.04 -6.21 3.29
C ALA A 79 6.42 -5.53 3.42
N PHE A 80 6.49 -4.22 3.16
CA PHE A 80 7.72 -3.44 3.33
C PHE A 80 8.14 -3.39 4.81
N THR A 81 7.19 -3.12 5.71
CA THR A 81 7.47 -3.11 7.16
C THR A 81 7.96 -4.47 7.65
N ASP A 82 7.33 -5.56 7.21
CA ASP A 82 7.74 -6.92 7.56
C ASP A 82 9.15 -7.25 7.01
N PHE A 83 9.46 -6.82 5.80
CA PHE A 83 10.78 -7.00 5.20
C PHE A 83 11.85 -6.28 6.02
N THR A 84 11.65 -5.00 6.34
CA THR A 84 12.57 -4.20 7.16
C THR A 84 12.77 -4.83 8.54
N ARG A 85 11.67 -5.22 9.20
CA ARG A 85 11.72 -5.86 10.53
C ARG A 85 12.50 -7.18 10.53
N ARG A 86 12.34 -7.99 9.49
CA ARG A 86 13.12 -9.25 9.34
C ARG A 86 14.59 -8.98 9.15
N ASN A 87 14.97 -7.94 8.42
CA ASN A 87 16.36 -7.55 8.21
C ASN A 87 16.98 -7.01 9.50
N GLN A 88 16.28 -6.15 10.22
CA GLN A 88 16.69 -5.67 11.55
C GLN A 88 16.90 -6.83 12.51
N LYS A 89 15.99 -7.80 12.55
CA LYS A 89 16.11 -8.98 13.41
C LYS A 89 17.32 -9.85 13.06
N LYS A 90 17.63 -10.04 11.77
CA LYS A 90 18.84 -10.79 11.35
C LYS A 90 20.11 -10.11 11.83
N TYR A 91 20.18 -8.79 11.76
CA TYR A 91 21.30 -8.01 12.27
C TYR A 91 21.39 -8.13 13.80
N GLU A 92 20.28 -7.96 14.50
CA GLU A 92 20.19 -8.10 15.96
C GLU A 92 20.63 -9.50 16.44
N ASP A 93 20.16 -10.56 15.78
CA ASP A 93 20.52 -11.94 16.12
C ASP A 93 22.03 -12.21 15.91
N LYS A 94 22.62 -11.61 14.86
CA LYS A 94 24.07 -11.70 14.61
C LYS A 94 24.86 -10.91 15.65
N LEU A 95 24.44 -9.68 15.95
CA LEU A 95 25.04 -8.83 16.97
C LEU A 95 25.03 -9.52 18.34
N LYS A 96 23.92 -10.14 18.75
CA LYS A 96 23.80 -10.86 20.02
C LYS A 96 24.79 -12.02 20.13
N LYS A 97 25.02 -12.76 19.04
CA LYS A 97 25.98 -13.85 19.01
C LYS A 97 27.41 -13.37 19.19
N MET A 98 27.75 -12.19 18.65
CA MET A 98 29.05 -11.57 18.80
C MET A 98 29.25 -10.95 20.18
N LEU A 99 28.19 -10.53 20.84
CA LEU A 99 28.22 -9.98 22.21
C LEU A 99 28.26 -11.07 23.30
N GLU A 100 28.24 -12.38 22.97
CA GLU A 100 28.31 -13.45 23.97
C GLU A 100 29.65 -13.46 24.75
N ASP A 101 30.75 -12.99 24.15
CA ASP A 101 32.03 -12.82 24.80
C ASP A 101 32.35 -11.39 25.28
N ASN A 102 31.39 -10.47 25.15
CA ASN A 102 31.45 -9.04 25.53
C ASN A 102 32.54 -8.22 24.83
N ILE A 103 33.14 -8.69 23.74
CA ILE A 103 34.19 -7.99 23.00
C ILE A 103 33.91 -8.14 21.50
N ILE A 104 33.49 -7.07 20.84
CA ILE A 104 33.41 -7.03 19.37
C ILE A 104 34.79 -6.66 18.84
N ASP A 105 35.46 -7.60 18.18
CA ASP A 105 36.75 -7.37 17.55
C ASP A 105 36.63 -6.66 16.18
N ASP A 106 37.77 -6.28 15.60
CA ASP A 106 37.78 -5.55 14.30
C ASP A 106 37.27 -6.41 13.14
N GLU A 107 37.35 -7.74 13.21
CA GLU A 107 36.90 -8.66 12.19
C GLU A 107 35.37 -8.82 12.28
N GLU A 108 34.82 -8.96 13.46
CA GLU A 108 33.40 -9.01 13.74
C GLU A 108 32.71 -7.69 13.37
N ARG A 109 33.35 -6.55 13.66
CA ARG A 109 32.82 -5.24 13.25
C ARG A 109 32.73 -5.11 11.73
N ARG A 110 33.74 -5.62 11.00
CA ARG A 110 33.67 -5.64 9.52
C ARG A 110 32.56 -6.56 9.00
N GLU A 111 32.35 -7.69 9.65
CA GLU A 111 31.27 -8.62 9.30
C GLU A 111 29.90 -7.98 9.52
N LEU A 112 29.68 -7.29 10.65
CA LEU A 112 28.45 -6.54 10.93
C LEU A 112 28.21 -5.43 9.90
N ASN A 113 29.23 -4.68 9.51
CA ASN A 113 29.12 -3.64 8.50
C ASN A 113 28.72 -4.21 7.13
N LYS A 114 29.35 -5.32 6.69
CA LYS A 114 28.95 -6.00 5.45
C LYS A 114 27.53 -6.54 5.53
N LEU A 115 27.12 -7.05 6.68
CA LEU A 115 25.76 -7.54 6.88
C LEU A 115 24.75 -6.40 6.81
N SER A 116 25.01 -5.27 7.47
CA SER A 116 24.09 -4.11 7.43
C SER A 116 23.92 -3.56 6.02
N GLU A 117 25.01 -3.49 5.24
CA GLU A 117 24.96 -3.11 3.83
C GLU A 117 24.13 -4.11 2.99
N SER A 118 24.33 -5.41 3.19
CA SER A 118 23.60 -6.46 2.46
C SER A 118 22.11 -6.48 2.80
N LEU A 119 21.75 -6.09 4.02
CA LEU A 119 20.38 -5.99 4.52
C LEU A 119 19.76 -4.62 4.25
N ASN A 120 20.52 -3.68 3.68
CA ASN A 120 20.10 -2.31 3.39
C ASN A 120 19.48 -1.60 4.62
N LEU A 121 20.15 -1.75 5.78
CA LEU A 121 19.78 -1.08 7.02
C LEU A 121 20.28 0.36 7.02
N SER A 122 19.47 1.28 7.56
CA SER A 122 19.91 2.66 7.78
C SER A 122 20.84 2.77 8.99
N GLU A 123 21.66 3.82 9.04
CA GLU A 123 22.51 4.09 10.21
C GLU A 123 21.67 4.26 11.49
N GLU A 124 20.48 4.86 11.39
CA GLU A 124 19.55 5.02 12.50
C GLU A 124 19.06 3.67 13.04
N ASP A 125 18.75 2.70 12.15
CA ASP A 125 18.35 1.35 12.54
C ASP A 125 19.48 0.64 13.30
N ILE A 126 20.73 0.73 12.79
CA ILE A 126 21.90 0.11 13.38
C ILE A 126 22.13 0.67 14.79
N VAL A 127 22.17 1.99 14.92
CA VAL A 127 22.37 2.66 16.22
C VAL A 127 21.29 2.26 17.22
N SER A 128 20.02 2.28 16.79
CA SER A 128 18.89 1.89 17.65
C SER A 128 19.01 0.45 18.15
N ILE A 129 19.41 -0.50 17.28
CA ILE A 129 19.60 -1.91 17.65
C ILE A 129 20.78 -2.06 18.60
N GLU A 130 21.91 -1.41 18.32
CA GLU A 130 23.10 -1.47 19.16
C GLU A 130 22.86 -0.87 20.55
N GLU A 131 22.18 0.28 20.63
CA GLU A 131 21.83 0.91 21.91
C GLU A 131 20.87 0.03 22.72
N THR A 132 19.86 -0.56 22.08
CA THR A 132 18.89 -1.43 22.75
C THR A 132 19.57 -2.65 23.35
N ASN A 133 20.56 -3.23 22.67
CA ASN A 133 21.25 -4.40 23.16
C ASN A 133 22.30 -4.05 24.25
N LYS A 134 22.95 -2.91 24.19
CA LYS A 134 23.84 -2.42 25.24
C LYS A 134 23.11 -2.09 26.55
N VAL A 135 21.90 -1.55 26.48
CA VAL A 135 21.06 -1.26 27.67
C VAL A 135 20.57 -2.53 28.35
N LYS A 136 20.30 -3.62 27.61
CA LYS A 136 19.88 -4.91 28.19
C LYS A 136 21.00 -5.64 28.94
N GLU A 137 22.25 -5.39 28.63
CA GLU A 137 23.41 -5.99 29.33
C GLU A 137 23.79 -5.26 30.61
N LYS A 138 23.30 -4.05 30.85
CA LYS A 138 23.56 -3.27 32.07
C LYS A 138 22.54 -3.49 33.20
N GLY A 139 21.57 -4.35 33.01
CA GLY A 139 20.61 -4.76 34.04
C GLY A 139 20.91 -6.13 34.58
#